data_56af0942f62b0f6dc2aeed05bb6797c6
#
_entry.id   56af0942f62b0f6dc2aeed05bb6797c6
#
_cell.length_a   1.000
_cell.length_b   1.000
_cell.length_c   1.000
_cell.angle_alpha   90.00
_cell.angle_beta   90.00
_cell.angle_gamma   90.00
#
_symmetry.space_group_name_H-M   'P 1'
#
loop_
_entity.id
_entity.type
_entity.pdbx_description
1 polymer ?
#
loop_
_entity_poly.entity_id
_entity_poly.type
_entity_poly.pdbx_seq_one_letter_code
_entity_poly.pdbx_strand_id
1 'polypeptide(L)'
;MNTHNSCLILLLTVLLVTVSCAEKSGSKYQDATLIEYQDFVSSQKLTGINFLSDKEVLKPMRIYVCDTILITMNPMEKKLFHLFSLKSKKEIGKRISLGQGPDEMIRPSIIKFNENQILIFDVATFTLFTYDTEDFISNENTIPLERKTIELQAYGEIGLLSDNLIGSTYNPKNQFIKFDNNGKKVGEFGYYPVVADLSYTDDEKLEAFKSSFVTNMKD
;
A
#
# COMPACT_ATOMS: atom_id res chain seq x y z
N MET A 1 -15.01 67.60 -26.65
CA MET A 1 -14.98 66.24 -26.12
C MET A 1 -14.11 66.25 -24.89
N ASN A 2 -14.70 66.13 -23.71
CA ASN A 2 -14.08 66.54 -22.44
C ASN A 2 -12.91 65.58 -22.06
N THR A 3 -11.74 66.18 -21.92
CA THR A 3 -10.51 65.51 -21.49
C THR A 3 -10.66 64.74 -20.14
N HIS A 4 -11.58 65.21 -19.28
CA HIS A 4 -11.90 64.52 -18.00
C HIS A 4 -12.53 63.17 -18.17
N ASN A 5 -13.38 62.94 -19.16
CA ASN A 5 -14.01 61.64 -19.38
C ASN A 5 -13.04 60.63 -19.95
N SER A 6 -12.05 61.04 -20.76
CA SER A 6 -11.02 60.12 -21.29
C SER A 6 -10.07 59.64 -20.21
N CYS A 7 -9.73 60.48 -19.23
CA CYS A 7 -8.87 60.11 -18.11
C CYS A 7 -9.56 59.13 -17.15
N LEU A 8 -10.86 59.31 -16.91
CA LEU A 8 -11.66 58.44 -16.06
C LEU A 8 -11.83 57.04 -16.67
N ILE A 9 -12.03 56.96 -18.00
CA ILE A 9 -12.12 55.67 -18.72
C ILE A 9 -10.79 54.95 -18.70
N LEU A 10 -9.68 55.67 -18.86
CA LEU A 10 -8.34 55.08 -18.80
C LEU A 10 -8.02 54.54 -17.39
N LEU A 11 -8.41 55.23 -16.34
CA LEU A 11 -8.23 54.83 -14.96
C LEU A 11 -9.08 53.58 -14.62
N LEU A 12 -10.30 53.52 -15.13
CA LEU A 12 -11.19 52.36 -14.95
C LEU A 12 -10.68 51.09 -15.66
N THR A 13 -10.11 51.24 -16.87
CA THR A 13 -9.52 50.11 -17.60
C THR A 13 -8.26 49.59 -16.93
N VAL A 14 -7.41 50.44 -16.37
CA VAL A 14 -6.22 50.01 -15.61
C VAL A 14 -6.63 49.27 -14.32
N LEU A 15 -7.69 49.74 -13.65
CA LEU A 15 -8.20 49.06 -12.44
C LEU A 15 -8.80 47.69 -12.73
N LEU A 16 -9.44 47.49 -13.87
CA LEU A 16 -10.00 46.21 -14.31
C LEU A 16 -8.91 45.17 -14.67
N VAL A 17 -7.76 45.63 -15.18
CA VAL A 17 -6.66 44.73 -15.55
C VAL A 17 -5.89 44.21 -14.32
N THR A 18 -5.86 45.00 -13.22
CA THR A 18 -5.15 44.57 -11.99
C THR A 18 -5.93 43.57 -11.14
N VAL A 19 -7.23 43.40 -11.36
CA VAL A 19 -8.06 42.45 -10.60
C VAL A 19 -8.06 41.05 -11.24
N SER A 20 -7.50 40.90 -12.45
CA SER A 20 -7.59 39.66 -13.24
C SER A 20 -6.50 38.61 -12.96
N CYS A 21 -5.58 38.85 -12.02
CA CYS A 21 -4.51 37.90 -11.72
C CYS A 21 -4.40 37.58 -10.22
N ALA A 22 -5.51 37.26 -9.57
CA ALA A 22 -5.45 36.39 -8.42
C ALA A 22 -5.67 34.96 -8.93
N GLU A 23 -4.65 34.33 -9.49
CA GLU A 23 -4.61 32.90 -9.54
C GLU A 23 -4.80 32.40 -8.10
N LYS A 24 -6.00 31.93 -7.81
CA LYS A 24 -6.17 31.00 -6.71
C LYS A 24 -5.17 29.88 -7.02
N SER A 25 -4.11 29.78 -6.23
CA SER A 25 -3.30 28.56 -6.13
C SER A 25 -4.20 27.49 -5.54
N GLY A 26 -5.25 27.13 -6.26
CA GLY A 26 -6.06 25.98 -5.99
C GLY A 26 -5.13 24.78 -6.13
N SER A 27 -5.15 23.90 -5.16
CA SER A 27 -4.48 22.62 -5.25
C SER A 27 -4.66 22.10 -6.68
N LYS A 28 -3.57 21.75 -7.33
CA LYS A 28 -3.56 21.15 -8.68
C LYS A 28 -4.42 19.86 -8.71
N TYR A 29 -4.71 19.33 -7.55
CA TYR A 29 -5.55 18.16 -7.33
C TYR A 29 -6.79 18.58 -6.56
N GLN A 30 -7.98 18.26 -7.11
CA GLN A 30 -9.23 18.46 -6.39
C GLN A 30 -9.22 17.60 -5.13
N ASP A 31 -9.62 18.18 -4.01
CA ASP A 31 -9.74 17.52 -2.71
C ASP A 31 -8.44 16.93 -2.12
N ALA A 32 -7.27 17.27 -2.69
CA ALA A 32 -6.00 16.88 -2.12
C ALA A 32 -5.45 17.97 -1.20
N THR A 33 -4.99 17.56 -0.02
CA THR A 33 -4.22 18.44 0.88
C THR A 33 -2.78 18.43 0.44
N LEU A 34 -2.26 19.60 0.04
CA LEU A 34 -0.83 19.74 -0.21
C LEU A 34 -0.10 19.74 1.13
N ILE A 35 0.80 18.79 1.32
CA ILE A 35 1.70 18.72 2.48
C ILE A 35 3.09 19.15 1.99
N GLU A 36 3.59 20.23 2.55
CA GLU A 36 4.94 20.74 2.26
C GLU A 36 5.92 20.31 3.36
N TYR A 37 7.24 20.35 3.06
CA TYR A 37 8.26 19.97 4.02
C TYR A 37 8.17 20.74 5.35
N GLN A 38 7.78 21.99 5.30
CA GLN A 38 7.59 22.86 6.46
C GLN A 38 6.42 22.48 7.37
N ASP A 39 5.49 21.66 6.87
CA ASP A 39 4.37 21.15 7.66
C ASP A 39 4.79 20.06 8.65
N PHE A 40 6.00 19.53 8.50
CA PHE A 40 6.57 18.57 9.44
C PHE A 40 7.21 19.31 10.62
N VAL A 41 6.64 19.12 11.80
CA VAL A 41 7.02 19.82 13.04
C VAL A 41 8.43 19.49 13.51
N SER A 42 8.94 18.30 13.19
CA SER A 42 10.28 17.85 13.57
C SER A 42 10.80 16.74 12.65
N SER A 43 12.11 16.68 12.52
CA SER A 43 12.80 15.55 11.91
C SER A 43 13.73 14.90 12.94
N GLN A 44 13.78 13.57 12.98
CA GLN A 44 14.71 12.82 13.80
C GLN A 44 15.69 12.06 12.91
N LYS A 45 16.99 12.15 13.24
CA LYS A 45 17.99 11.30 12.62
C LYS A 45 17.95 9.93 13.27
N LEU A 46 17.56 8.91 12.49
CA LEU A 46 17.61 7.54 12.95
C LEU A 46 19.03 6.98 12.82
N THR A 47 19.50 6.33 13.89
CA THR A 47 20.74 5.58 13.87
C THR A 47 20.41 4.11 13.81
N GLY A 48 20.82 3.44 12.72
CA GLY A 48 20.68 2.00 12.57
C GLY A 48 21.61 1.24 13.52
N ILE A 49 21.11 0.13 14.05
CA ILE A 49 21.92 -0.83 14.80
C ILE A 49 21.90 -2.18 14.07
N ASN A 50 23.02 -2.90 14.08
CA ASN A 50 23.07 -4.24 13.54
C ASN A 50 22.22 -5.19 14.41
N PHE A 51 21.22 -5.79 13.79
CA PHE A 51 20.32 -6.70 14.50
C PHE A 51 20.88 -8.13 14.59
N LEU A 52 21.44 -8.62 13.48
CA LEU A 52 22.06 -9.94 13.38
C LEU A 52 23.53 -9.74 12.96
N SER A 53 24.46 -9.95 13.91
CA SER A 53 25.90 -9.76 13.63
C SER A 53 26.50 -10.86 12.76
N ASP A 54 25.92 -12.07 12.80
CA ASP A 54 26.56 -13.29 12.32
C ASP A 54 25.81 -13.96 11.15
N LYS A 55 24.73 -13.36 10.66
CA LYS A 55 23.94 -13.90 9.55
C LYS A 55 23.58 -12.81 8.55
N GLU A 56 23.88 -13.08 7.29
CA GLU A 56 23.36 -12.30 6.18
C GLU A 56 21.94 -12.80 5.84
N VAL A 57 20.96 -11.92 5.91
CA VAL A 57 19.65 -12.14 5.30
C VAL A 57 19.76 -11.64 3.86
N LEU A 58 19.85 -12.56 2.92
CA LEU A 58 20.02 -12.25 1.51
C LEU A 58 18.78 -11.52 0.96
N LYS A 59 18.91 -10.22 0.69
CA LYS A 59 17.95 -9.38 -0.05
C LYS A 59 16.48 -9.64 0.29
N PRO A 60 16.03 -9.39 1.52
CA PRO A 60 14.62 -9.55 1.85
C PRO A 60 13.78 -8.62 0.98
N MET A 61 12.76 -9.16 0.33
CA MET A 61 11.84 -8.38 -0.48
C MET A 61 10.84 -7.63 0.41
N ARG A 62 10.46 -8.23 1.53
CA ARG A 62 9.51 -7.64 2.50
C ARG A 62 9.93 -7.97 3.93
N ILE A 63 9.58 -7.07 4.83
CA ILE A 63 9.83 -7.18 6.27
C ILE A 63 8.52 -6.93 7.00
N TYR A 64 8.20 -7.81 7.94
CA TYR A 64 7.02 -7.70 8.78
C TYR A 64 7.42 -7.81 10.24
N VAL A 65 6.78 -7.02 11.09
CA VAL A 65 7.04 -7.02 12.53
C VAL A 65 5.71 -7.07 13.26
N CYS A 66 5.59 -8.02 14.17
CA CYS A 66 4.49 -8.08 15.12
C CYS A 66 5.05 -8.44 16.49
N ASP A 67 4.82 -7.57 17.48
CA ASP A 67 5.37 -7.67 18.83
C ASP A 67 6.88 -7.91 18.80
N THR A 68 7.34 -9.07 19.20
CA THR A 68 8.75 -9.45 19.29
C THR A 68 9.22 -10.35 18.15
N ILE A 69 8.41 -10.53 17.13
CA ILE A 69 8.72 -11.36 15.96
C ILE A 69 8.97 -10.48 14.74
N LEU A 70 10.10 -10.73 14.11
CA LEU A 70 10.46 -10.20 12.80
C LEU A 70 10.36 -11.33 11.78
N ILE A 71 9.63 -11.09 10.70
CA ILE A 71 9.56 -12.00 9.56
C ILE A 71 10.15 -11.29 8.35
N THR A 72 11.10 -11.93 7.68
CA THR A 72 11.57 -11.49 6.37
C THR A 72 11.09 -12.43 5.29
N MET A 73 10.65 -11.90 4.15
CA MET A 73 10.28 -12.70 2.99
C MET A 73 11.38 -12.63 1.94
N ASN A 74 11.89 -13.81 1.55
CA ASN A 74 12.94 -13.94 0.56
C ASN A 74 12.52 -14.93 -0.54
N PRO A 75 12.17 -14.43 -1.75
CA PRO A 75 11.73 -15.30 -2.86
C PRO A 75 12.87 -16.06 -3.54
N MET A 76 14.11 -15.80 -3.17
CA MET A 76 15.29 -16.47 -3.73
C MET A 76 15.69 -17.75 -2.97
N GLU A 77 15.00 -18.03 -1.87
CA GLU A 77 15.27 -19.22 -1.06
C GLU A 77 14.17 -20.28 -1.17
N LYS A 78 14.52 -21.54 -0.83
CA LYS A 78 13.55 -22.63 -0.85
C LYS A 78 12.43 -22.46 0.18
N LYS A 79 12.71 -21.82 1.30
CA LYS A 79 11.74 -21.41 2.32
C LYS A 79 11.60 -19.90 2.27
N LEU A 80 10.39 -19.43 2.07
CA LEU A 80 10.08 -18.02 1.74
C LEU A 80 10.17 -17.09 2.95
N PHE A 81 9.75 -17.54 4.13
CA PHE A 81 9.70 -16.72 5.33
C PHE A 81 10.76 -17.13 6.33
N HIS A 82 11.58 -16.19 6.78
CA HIS A 82 12.54 -16.36 7.85
C HIS A 82 12.06 -15.59 9.08
N LEU A 83 11.94 -16.29 10.19
CA LEU A 83 11.44 -15.77 11.45
C LEU A 83 12.58 -15.53 12.41
N PHE A 84 12.56 -14.38 13.06
CA PHE A 84 13.55 -13.98 14.05
C PHE A 84 12.86 -13.44 15.31
N SER A 85 13.42 -13.74 16.47
CA SER A 85 13.05 -13.11 17.72
C SER A 85 13.79 -11.79 17.89
N LEU A 86 13.06 -10.68 17.99
CA LEU A 86 13.63 -9.37 18.30
C LEU A 86 14.21 -9.33 19.72
N LYS A 87 13.63 -10.10 20.64
CA LYS A 87 14.07 -10.18 22.03
C LYS A 87 15.39 -10.92 22.17
N SER A 88 15.51 -12.11 21.60
CA SER A 88 16.73 -12.92 21.70
C SER A 88 17.75 -12.65 20.60
N LYS A 89 17.36 -11.90 19.56
CA LYS A 89 18.15 -11.62 18.33
C LYS A 89 18.61 -12.92 17.63
N LYS A 90 17.76 -13.95 17.67
CA LYS A 90 18.06 -15.26 17.07
C LYS A 90 17.02 -15.62 16.02
N GLU A 91 17.46 -16.40 15.04
CA GLU A 91 16.55 -17.05 14.10
C GLU A 91 15.70 -18.08 14.86
N ILE A 92 14.38 -18.05 14.63
CA ILE A 92 13.41 -19.02 15.14
C ILE A 92 13.31 -20.19 14.16
N GLY A 93 13.32 -19.89 12.86
CA GLY A 93 13.25 -20.89 11.81
C GLY A 93 12.72 -20.31 10.50
N LYS A 94 12.43 -21.20 9.56
CA LYS A 94 11.96 -20.84 8.22
C LYS A 94 10.62 -21.53 7.93
N ARG A 95 9.74 -20.84 7.21
CA ARG A 95 8.38 -21.32 6.91
C ARG A 95 8.11 -21.26 5.43
N ILE A 96 7.15 -22.06 5.00
CA ILE A 96 6.53 -22.11 3.68
C ILE A 96 7.56 -22.31 2.56
N SER A 97 7.43 -23.43 1.86
CA SER A 97 8.27 -23.72 0.70
C SER A 97 7.85 -22.91 -0.52
N LEU A 98 8.82 -22.54 -1.33
CA LEU A 98 8.59 -22.00 -2.66
C LEU A 98 8.12 -23.15 -3.58
N GLY A 99 6.96 -23.01 -4.21
CA GLY A 99 6.45 -23.99 -5.18
C GLY A 99 4.95 -23.89 -5.43
N GLN A 100 4.39 -24.92 -6.05
CA GLN A 100 2.96 -25.03 -6.43
C GLN A 100 2.25 -26.20 -5.71
N GLY A 101 2.90 -26.83 -4.77
CA GLY A 101 2.29 -27.86 -3.94
C GLY A 101 1.22 -27.31 -3.00
N PRO A 102 0.46 -28.19 -2.33
CA PRO A 102 -0.67 -27.77 -1.51
C PRO A 102 -0.30 -26.82 -0.36
N ASP A 103 0.90 -26.91 0.18
CA ASP A 103 1.40 -26.06 1.27
C ASP A 103 2.55 -25.13 0.83
N GLU A 104 2.71 -24.97 -0.47
CA GLU A 104 3.72 -24.14 -1.08
C GLU A 104 3.11 -22.84 -1.62
N MET A 105 3.94 -21.81 -1.77
CA MET A 105 3.52 -20.52 -2.32
C MET A 105 4.54 -20.04 -3.34
N ILE A 106 4.10 -19.19 -4.28
CA ILE A 106 4.97 -18.64 -5.33
C ILE A 106 5.33 -17.18 -5.03
N ARG A 107 4.33 -16.35 -4.75
CA ARG A 107 4.49 -14.91 -4.52
C ARG A 107 3.64 -14.44 -3.33
N PRO A 108 3.95 -14.89 -2.11
CA PRO A 108 3.16 -14.56 -0.95
C PRO A 108 3.42 -13.13 -0.45
N SER A 109 2.42 -12.57 0.19
CA SER A 109 2.50 -11.35 0.97
C SER A 109 1.69 -11.53 2.25
N ILE A 110 2.27 -11.25 3.41
CA ILE A 110 1.52 -11.19 4.66
C ILE A 110 0.69 -9.90 4.63
N ILE A 111 -0.63 -10.04 4.76
CA ILE A 111 -1.57 -8.93 4.76
C ILE A 111 -2.16 -8.65 6.15
N LYS A 112 -2.04 -9.59 7.07
CA LYS A 112 -2.35 -9.43 8.50
C LYS A 112 -1.39 -10.30 9.32
N PHE A 113 -0.89 -9.75 10.40
CA PHE A 113 -0.08 -10.46 11.37
C PHE A 113 -0.38 -9.90 12.77
N ASN A 114 -1.11 -10.65 13.55
CA ASN A 114 -1.43 -10.32 14.94
C ASN A 114 -1.25 -11.55 15.84
N GLU A 115 -1.64 -11.45 17.10
CA GLU A 115 -1.45 -12.51 18.11
C GLU A 115 -2.19 -13.80 17.79
N ASN A 116 -3.30 -13.73 17.06
CA ASN A 116 -4.18 -14.88 16.83
C ASN A 116 -3.97 -15.51 15.45
N GLN A 117 -3.74 -14.70 14.42
CA GLN A 117 -3.71 -15.20 13.05
C GLN A 117 -2.76 -14.45 12.15
N ILE A 118 -2.23 -15.19 11.18
CA ILE A 118 -1.47 -14.67 10.05
C ILE A 118 -2.28 -14.93 8.79
N LEU A 119 -2.55 -13.86 8.03
CA LEU A 119 -3.15 -13.95 6.70
C LEU A 119 -2.08 -13.72 5.65
N ILE A 120 -1.92 -14.69 4.77
CA ILE A 120 -0.95 -14.65 3.67
C ILE A 120 -1.69 -14.77 2.36
N PHE A 121 -1.52 -13.80 1.49
CA PHE A 121 -2.06 -13.83 0.15
C PHE A 121 -0.98 -14.20 -0.86
N ASP A 122 -1.17 -15.29 -1.58
CA ASP A 122 -0.31 -15.64 -2.72
C ASP A 122 -0.91 -15.05 -4.01
N VAL A 123 -0.27 -14.02 -4.50
CA VAL A 123 -0.72 -13.29 -5.67
C VAL A 123 -0.61 -14.10 -6.97
N ALA A 124 0.22 -15.13 -6.98
CA ALA A 124 0.39 -15.98 -8.16
C ALA A 124 -0.73 -17.01 -8.32
N THR A 125 -1.30 -17.47 -7.22
CA THR A 125 -2.39 -18.45 -7.19
C THR A 125 -3.74 -17.84 -6.81
N PHE A 126 -3.75 -16.55 -6.46
CA PHE A 126 -4.92 -15.83 -5.95
C PHE A 126 -5.56 -16.50 -4.73
N THR A 127 -4.72 -17.05 -3.88
CA THR A 127 -5.16 -17.81 -2.71
C THR A 127 -4.79 -17.06 -1.44
N LEU A 128 -5.77 -16.88 -0.57
CA LEU A 128 -5.61 -16.41 0.79
C LEU A 128 -5.46 -17.60 1.72
N PHE A 129 -4.41 -17.62 2.50
CA PHE A 129 -4.11 -18.62 3.51
C PHE A 129 -4.23 -17.99 4.89
N THR A 130 -4.92 -18.67 5.78
CA THR A 130 -5.04 -18.29 7.19
C THR A 130 -4.27 -19.29 8.04
N TYR A 131 -3.35 -18.80 8.87
CA TYR A 131 -2.59 -19.60 9.82
C TYR A 131 -2.88 -19.15 11.24
N ASP A 132 -2.81 -20.10 12.18
CA ASP A 132 -2.66 -19.76 13.58
C ASP A 132 -1.27 -19.18 13.83
N THR A 133 -1.18 -18.08 14.57
CA THR A 133 0.09 -17.37 14.77
C THR A 133 1.08 -18.16 15.61
N GLU A 134 0.62 -18.82 16.67
CA GLU A 134 1.48 -19.61 17.54
C GLU A 134 2.05 -20.83 16.80
N ASP A 135 1.18 -21.55 16.06
CA ASP A 135 1.62 -22.68 15.22
C ASP A 135 2.59 -22.22 14.14
N PHE A 136 2.32 -21.12 13.45
CA PHE A 136 3.21 -20.59 12.42
C PHE A 136 4.60 -20.23 12.97
N ILE A 137 4.67 -19.71 14.20
CA ILE A 137 5.94 -19.35 14.84
C ILE A 137 6.69 -20.58 15.34
N SER A 138 5.99 -21.53 15.94
CA SER A 138 6.62 -22.66 16.66
C SER A 138 6.85 -23.90 15.79
N ASN A 139 6.03 -24.12 14.76
CA ASN A 139 6.03 -25.33 13.94
C ASN A 139 6.61 -25.08 12.53
N GLU A 140 7.70 -25.75 12.20
CA GLU A 140 8.30 -25.66 10.86
C GLU A 140 7.43 -26.24 9.74
N ASN A 141 6.54 -27.16 10.08
CA ASN A 141 5.61 -27.83 9.19
C ASN A 141 4.17 -27.32 9.40
N THR A 142 4.05 -26.03 9.75
CA THR A 142 2.74 -25.39 9.91
C THR A 142 1.87 -25.58 8.67
N ILE A 143 0.59 -25.85 8.89
CA ILE A 143 -0.42 -25.97 7.84
C ILE A 143 -1.47 -24.88 8.00
N PRO A 144 -2.06 -24.35 6.91
CA PRO A 144 -3.07 -23.34 7.03
C PRO A 144 -4.37 -23.90 7.62
N LEU A 145 -5.00 -23.12 8.50
CA LEU A 145 -6.35 -23.40 9.02
C LEU A 145 -7.41 -23.30 7.93
N GLU A 146 -7.20 -22.38 7.00
CA GLU A 146 -8.12 -22.12 5.89
C GLU A 146 -7.36 -21.72 4.63
N ARG A 147 -7.90 -22.12 3.48
CA ARG A 147 -7.49 -21.67 2.14
C ARG A 147 -8.70 -21.16 1.40
N LYS A 148 -8.59 -19.99 0.83
CA LYS A 148 -9.68 -19.34 0.10
C LYS A 148 -9.17 -18.77 -1.22
N THR A 149 -9.75 -19.18 -2.31
CA THR A 149 -9.49 -18.57 -3.62
C THR A 149 -10.25 -17.25 -3.72
N ILE A 150 -9.56 -16.18 -4.08
CA ILE A 150 -10.14 -14.87 -4.29
C ILE A 150 -10.50 -14.73 -5.77
N GLU A 151 -11.73 -14.31 -6.04
CA GLU A 151 -12.19 -14.02 -7.41
C GLU A 151 -11.48 -12.75 -7.89
N LEU A 152 -10.35 -12.93 -8.56
CA LEU A 152 -9.46 -11.81 -8.83
C LEU A 152 -9.68 -11.21 -10.21
N GLN A 153 -10.01 -9.91 -10.18
CA GLN A 153 -9.75 -8.96 -11.27
C GLN A 153 -8.75 -7.88 -10.83
N ALA A 154 -8.12 -8.05 -9.67
CA ALA A 154 -7.16 -7.09 -9.15
C ALA A 154 -5.75 -7.54 -9.49
N TYR A 155 -4.97 -6.66 -10.08
CA TYR A 155 -3.60 -6.93 -10.51
C TYR A 155 -2.55 -6.31 -9.58
N GLY A 156 -2.94 -5.85 -8.43
CA GLY A 156 -2.07 -5.16 -7.51
C GLY A 156 -1.94 -5.85 -6.16
N GLU A 157 -1.85 -5.04 -5.14
CA GLU A 157 -1.75 -5.49 -3.76
C GLU A 157 -3.13 -5.78 -3.19
N ILE A 158 -3.19 -6.71 -2.25
CA ILE A 158 -4.37 -6.96 -1.42
C ILE A 158 -4.04 -6.55 0.00
N GLY A 159 -5.01 -5.96 0.68
CA GLY A 159 -4.92 -5.57 2.07
C GLY A 159 -6.27 -5.72 2.78
N LEU A 160 -6.28 -5.45 4.07
CA LEU A 160 -7.48 -5.38 4.88
C LEU A 160 -7.80 -3.92 5.20
N LEU A 161 -9.08 -3.58 5.11
CA LEU A 161 -9.63 -2.34 5.66
C LEU A 161 -10.73 -2.74 6.64
N SER A 162 -10.45 -2.62 7.93
CA SER A 162 -11.20 -3.33 8.97
C SER A 162 -11.25 -4.82 8.62
N ASP A 163 -12.41 -5.46 8.61
CA ASP A 163 -12.56 -6.88 8.26
C ASP A 163 -12.83 -7.13 6.76
N ASN A 164 -12.72 -6.10 5.93
CA ASN A 164 -12.98 -6.24 4.49
C ASN A 164 -11.68 -6.44 3.72
N LEU A 165 -11.66 -7.44 2.86
CA LEU A 165 -10.57 -7.64 1.93
C LEU A 165 -10.70 -6.64 0.77
N ILE A 166 -9.63 -5.90 0.51
CA ILE A 166 -9.57 -4.87 -0.52
C ILE A 166 -8.37 -5.12 -1.41
N GLY A 167 -8.58 -5.06 -2.71
CA GLY A 167 -7.53 -5.16 -3.72
C GLY A 167 -7.37 -3.87 -4.50
N SER A 168 -6.16 -3.54 -4.93
CA SER A 168 -5.96 -2.54 -5.96
C SER A 168 -6.30 -3.10 -7.34
N THR A 169 -6.78 -2.25 -8.24
CA THR A 169 -7.20 -2.66 -9.59
C THR A 169 -6.53 -1.81 -10.65
N TYR A 170 -6.40 -2.37 -11.85
CA TYR A 170 -6.05 -1.65 -13.07
C TYR A 170 -7.28 -1.13 -13.83
N ASN A 171 -8.40 -0.93 -13.13
CA ASN A 171 -9.56 -0.30 -13.72
C ASN A 171 -9.34 1.23 -13.79
N PRO A 172 -9.44 1.86 -14.99
CA PRO A 172 -9.23 3.31 -15.13
C PRO A 172 -10.31 4.17 -14.45
N LYS A 173 -11.41 3.56 -13.99
CA LYS A 173 -12.50 4.27 -13.30
C LYS A 173 -12.35 4.24 -11.78
N ASN A 174 -11.90 3.11 -11.23
CA ASN A 174 -11.81 2.90 -9.79
C ASN A 174 -10.45 2.33 -9.42
N GLN A 175 -9.90 2.78 -8.29
CA GLN A 175 -8.59 2.32 -7.80
C GLN A 175 -8.66 1.00 -7.05
N PHE A 176 -9.81 0.70 -6.43
CA PHE A 176 -9.93 -0.38 -5.46
C PHE A 176 -11.16 -1.26 -5.74
N ILE A 177 -11.00 -2.54 -5.41
CA ILE A 177 -12.07 -3.54 -5.39
C ILE A 177 -12.27 -3.99 -3.95
N LYS A 178 -13.53 -4.13 -3.55
CA LYS A 178 -13.93 -4.73 -2.28
C LYS A 178 -14.40 -6.16 -2.53
N PHE A 179 -13.97 -7.09 -1.67
CA PHE A 179 -14.38 -8.48 -1.66
C PHE A 179 -15.21 -8.81 -0.42
N ASP A 180 -16.09 -9.78 -0.52
CA ASP A 180 -16.77 -10.38 0.63
C ASP A 180 -15.88 -11.44 1.31
N ASN A 181 -16.41 -12.01 2.39
CA ASN A 181 -15.72 -13.05 3.16
C ASN A 181 -15.47 -14.34 2.37
N ASN A 182 -16.11 -14.53 1.21
CA ASN A 182 -15.90 -15.67 0.32
C ASN A 182 -14.87 -15.36 -0.78
N GLY A 183 -14.30 -14.16 -0.78
CA GLY A 183 -13.36 -13.72 -1.81
C GLY A 183 -14.01 -13.30 -3.12
N LYS A 184 -15.35 -13.11 -3.13
CA LYS A 184 -16.10 -12.66 -4.30
C LYS A 184 -16.13 -11.14 -4.33
N LYS A 185 -15.94 -10.56 -5.52
CA LYS A 185 -16.07 -9.12 -5.74
C LYS A 185 -17.49 -8.64 -5.43
N VAL A 186 -17.59 -7.65 -4.54
CA VAL A 186 -18.85 -7.01 -4.16
C VAL A 186 -18.95 -5.55 -4.55
N GLY A 187 -17.87 -4.90 -4.93
CA GLY A 187 -17.90 -3.52 -5.37
C GLY A 187 -16.53 -2.98 -5.77
N GLU A 188 -16.54 -1.78 -6.31
CA GLU A 188 -15.37 -0.98 -6.66
C GLU A 188 -15.53 0.41 -6.09
N PHE A 189 -14.41 1.07 -5.72
CA PHE A 189 -14.40 2.42 -5.17
C PHE A 189 -13.05 3.11 -5.37
N GLY A 190 -12.97 4.36 -4.94
CA GLY A 190 -11.78 5.20 -5.09
C GLY A 190 -11.68 5.78 -6.51
N TYR A 191 -11.58 7.10 -6.57
CA TYR A 191 -11.41 7.83 -7.83
C TYR A 191 -9.94 8.15 -8.02
N TYR A 192 -9.51 8.16 -9.29
CA TYR A 192 -8.22 8.75 -9.60
C TYR A 192 -8.27 10.26 -9.43
N PRO A 193 -7.21 10.89 -8.90
CA PRO A 193 -7.17 12.34 -8.77
C PRO A 193 -7.38 13.01 -10.13
N VAL A 194 -8.27 14.02 -10.17
CA VAL A 194 -8.46 14.84 -11.35
C VAL A 194 -7.44 15.97 -11.30
N VAL A 195 -6.54 16.01 -12.27
CA VAL A 195 -5.59 17.12 -12.43
C VAL A 195 -6.24 18.13 -13.35
N ALA A 196 -6.44 19.34 -12.85
CA ALA A 196 -7.29 20.37 -13.48
C ALA A 196 -6.92 20.70 -14.93
N ASP A 197 -5.64 20.61 -15.31
CA ASP A 197 -5.13 21.04 -16.61
C ASP A 197 -4.59 19.90 -17.49
N LEU A 198 -4.79 18.65 -17.09
CA LEU A 198 -4.28 17.50 -17.82
C LEU A 198 -5.36 16.47 -18.06
N SER A 199 -5.62 16.15 -19.32
CA SER A 199 -6.42 14.99 -19.70
C SER A 199 -5.51 13.79 -19.85
N TYR A 200 -5.50 12.92 -18.85
CA TYR A 200 -4.82 11.63 -18.96
C TYR A 200 -5.66 10.63 -19.73
N THR A 201 -5.02 9.88 -20.59
CA THR A 201 -5.57 8.62 -21.11
C THR A 201 -5.76 7.62 -19.96
N ASP A 202 -6.55 6.58 -20.17
CA ASP A 202 -6.77 5.55 -19.14
C ASP A 202 -5.45 4.84 -18.76
N ASP A 203 -4.56 4.59 -19.71
CA ASP A 203 -3.25 3.99 -19.46
C ASP A 203 -2.34 4.92 -18.64
N GLU A 204 -2.31 6.21 -18.96
CA GLU A 204 -1.53 7.20 -18.22
C GLU A 204 -2.05 7.36 -16.77
N LYS A 205 -3.36 7.27 -16.53
CA LYS A 205 -3.92 7.27 -15.17
C LYS A 205 -3.45 6.04 -14.39
N LEU A 206 -3.50 4.87 -15.00
CA LEU A 206 -3.06 3.62 -14.35
C LEU A 206 -1.59 3.66 -13.96
N GLU A 207 -0.72 4.20 -14.82
CA GLU A 207 0.70 4.31 -14.52
C GLU A 207 1.02 5.42 -13.50
N ALA A 208 0.38 6.59 -13.64
CA ALA A 208 0.66 7.75 -12.78
C ALA A 208 0.12 7.59 -11.34
N PHE A 209 -0.97 6.85 -11.18
CA PHE A 209 -1.68 6.70 -9.90
C PHE A 209 -1.74 5.25 -9.42
N LYS A 210 -0.69 4.50 -9.65
CA LYS A 210 -0.58 3.13 -9.19
C LYS A 210 -0.74 3.06 -7.67
N SER A 211 -1.83 2.43 -7.25
CA SER A 211 -2.17 2.37 -5.83
C SER A 211 -1.36 1.30 -5.10
N SER A 212 -0.94 1.63 -3.89
CA SER A 212 -0.40 0.69 -2.94
C SER A 212 -1.15 0.81 -1.61
N PHE A 213 -1.17 -0.27 -0.83
CA PHE A 213 -1.76 -0.26 0.49
C PHE A 213 -0.69 -0.15 1.57
N VAL A 214 -0.98 0.71 2.54
CA VAL A 214 -0.34 0.66 3.84
C VAL A 214 -1.46 0.43 4.85
N THR A 215 -1.51 -0.75 5.44
CA THR A 215 -2.50 -1.10 6.46
C THR A 215 -1.81 -1.32 7.79
N ASN A 216 -2.53 -1.05 8.87
CA ASN A 216 -2.10 -1.47 10.19
C ASN A 216 -2.30 -2.99 10.30
N MET A 217 -1.21 -3.74 10.40
CA MET A 217 -1.27 -5.21 10.45
C MET A 217 -1.80 -5.76 11.76
N LYS A 218 -1.99 -4.91 12.78
CA LYS A 218 -2.46 -5.33 14.11
C LYS A 218 -3.97 -5.35 14.24
N ASP A 219 -4.68 -4.62 13.40
CA ASP A 219 -6.15 -4.47 13.46
C ASP A 219 -6.87 -5.51 12.61
#